data_16d757570ae82821c770999ebf7a7b6f
#
_entry.id   16d757570ae82821c770999ebf7a7b6f
#
_cell.length_a   1.000
_cell.length_b   1.000
_cell.length_c   1.000
_cell.angle_alpha   90.00
_cell.angle_beta   90.00
_cell.angle_gamma   90.00
#
_symmetry.space_group_name_H-M   'P 1'
#
loop_
_entity.id
_entity.type
_entity.pdbx_description
1 polymer ?
#
loop_
_entity_poly.entity_id
_entity_poly.type
_entity_poly.pdbx_seq_one_letter_code
_entity_poly.pdbx_strand_id
1 'polypeptide(L)'
;MKFLYHSRTYPAMSNFVILLVRIFIGVSMILLHGLPKLEKYMSGGPFNFYEFLGLSAGATLVLALILEIVASFLLLIGLFTRPAALLLMVTMMVATVGAHAGDPFSVRELSLLYFVIYLLIFTIGPLQYSVDQMLMKRRETRW
;
A
#
# COMPACT_ATOMS: atom_id res chain seq x y z
N MET A 1 -2.89 10.34 18.38
CA MET A 1 -1.78 9.44 17.98
C MET A 1 -1.97 7.97 18.38
N LYS A 2 -2.73 7.62 19.44
CA LYS A 2 -2.97 6.22 19.85
C LYS A 2 -3.58 5.33 18.74
N PHE A 3 -4.47 5.86 17.90
CA PHE A 3 -5.13 5.11 16.82
C PHE A 3 -4.14 4.55 15.78
N LEU A 4 -3.06 5.24 15.45
CA LEU A 4 -2.11 4.80 14.42
C LEU A 4 -1.28 3.57 14.83
N TYR A 5 -1.10 3.37 16.13
CA TYR A 5 -0.24 2.32 16.68
C TYR A 5 -1.00 1.31 17.57
N HIS A 6 -2.30 1.54 17.84
CA HIS A 6 -3.04 0.64 18.72
C HIS A 6 -3.28 -0.71 18.05
N SER A 7 -2.69 -1.76 18.59
CA SER A 7 -2.96 -3.15 18.22
C SER A 7 -4.04 -3.73 19.13
N ARG A 8 -5.13 -4.21 18.54
CA ARG A 8 -6.12 -5.01 19.27
C ARG A 8 -5.58 -6.42 19.46
N THR A 9 -5.93 -7.06 20.57
CA THR A 9 -5.60 -8.46 20.78
C THR A 9 -6.56 -9.31 19.95
N TYR A 10 -6.02 -9.99 18.94
CA TYR A 10 -6.75 -10.91 18.07
C TYR A 10 -6.28 -12.35 18.30
N PRO A 11 -7.12 -13.37 18.00
CA PRO A 11 -6.70 -14.76 17.99
C PRO A 11 -5.46 -14.99 17.11
N ALA A 12 -4.63 -15.97 17.45
CA ALA A 12 -3.40 -16.26 16.69
C ALA A 12 -3.66 -16.51 15.20
N MET A 13 -4.78 -17.17 14.87
CA MET A 13 -5.21 -17.40 13.49
C MET A 13 -5.40 -16.08 12.72
N SER A 14 -6.07 -15.10 13.30
CA SER A 14 -6.30 -13.79 12.65
C SER A 14 -4.99 -13.04 12.43
N ASN A 15 -4.06 -13.12 13.39
CA ASN A 15 -2.72 -12.52 13.25
C ASN A 15 -1.95 -13.15 12.08
N PHE A 16 -2.04 -14.48 11.94
CA PHE A 16 -1.39 -15.21 10.86
C PHE A 16 -2.01 -14.89 9.49
N VAL A 17 -3.34 -14.89 9.39
CA VAL A 17 -4.05 -14.56 8.13
C VAL A 17 -3.69 -13.15 7.64
N ILE A 18 -3.72 -12.16 8.53
CA ILE A 18 -3.36 -10.78 8.14
C ILE A 18 -1.88 -10.67 7.75
N LEU A 19 -0.98 -11.41 8.38
CA LEU A 19 0.41 -11.48 7.94
C LEU A 19 0.51 -12.01 6.49
N LEU A 20 -0.18 -13.12 6.18
CA LEU A 20 -0.20 -13.68 4.82
C LEU A 20 -0.79 -12.70 3.81
N VAL A 21 -1.92 -12.04 4.14
CA VAL A 21 -2.52 -11.02 3.27
C VAL A 21 -1.53 -9.88 3.01
N ARG A 22 -0.85 -9.37 4.02
CA ARG A 22 0.16 -8.31 3.87
C ARG A 22 1.32 -8.72 2.98
N ILE A 23 1.85 -9.95 3.17
CA ILE A 23 2.93 -10.48 2.34
C ILE A 23 2.45 -10.59 0.89
N PHE A 24 1.32 -11.25 0.65
CA PHE A 24 0.79 -11.47 -0.69
C PHE A 24 0.53 -10.14 -1.41
N ILE A 25 -0.24 -9.23 -0.80
CA ILE A 25 -0.62 -7.97 -1.43
C ILE A 25 0.57 -7.02 -1.62
N GLY A 26 1.51 -6.99 -0.66
CA GLY A 26 2.70 -6.16 -0.76
C GLY A 26 3.66 -6.64 -1.84
N VAL A 27 3.91 -7.97 -1.91
CA VAL A 27 4.73 -8.56 -2.97
C VAL A 27 4.08 -8.35 -4.34
N SER A 28 2.77 -8.64 -4.47
CA SER A 28 2.04 -8.45 -5.72
C SER A 28 2.10 -6.99 -6.20
N MET A 29 1.93 -6.02 -5.30
CA MET A 29 2.01 -4.60 -5.64
C MET A 29 3.40 -4.21 -6.14
N ILE A 30 4.46 -4.67 -5.49
CA ILE A 30 5.83 -4.38 -5.93
C ILE A 30 6.09 -5.02 -7.29
N LEU A 31 5.81 -6.32 -7.44
CA LEU A 31 6.20 -7.07 -8.65
C LEU A 31 5.35 -6.72 -9.86
N LEU A 32 4.03 -6.56 -9.69
CA LEU A 32 3.10 -6.41 -10.80
C LEU A 32 2.79 -4.95 -11.15
N HIS A 33 3.04 -4.01 -10.23
CA HIS A 33 2.74 -2.59 -10.43
C HIS A 33 3.97 -1.70 -10.27
N GLY A 34 4.76 -1.88 -9.22
CA GLY A 34 5.95 -1.07 -8.94
C GLY A 34 7.08 -1.31 -9.94
N LEU A 35 7.51 -2.57 -10.14
CA LEU A 35 8.62 -2.89 -11.04
C LEU A 35 8.36 -2.51 -12.50
N PRO A 36 7.18 -2.77 -13.11
CA PRO A 36 6.92 -2.32 -14.49
C PRO A 36 6.98 -0.79 -14.65
N LYS A 37 6.55 -0.03 -13.62
CA LYS A 37 6.68 1.42 -13.63
C LYS A 37 8.13 1.87 -13.49
N LEU A 38 8.93 1.14 -12.70
CA LEU A 38 10.37 1.39 -12.59
C LEU A 38 11.08 1.16 -13.92
N GLU A 39 10.82 0.05 -14.60
CA GLU A 39 11.35 -0.25 -15.93
C GLU A 39 10.94 0.84 -16.95
N LYS A 40 9.65 1.23 -16.93
CA LYS A 40 9.16 2.33 -17.77
C LYS A 40 9.89 3.64 -17.51
N TYR A 41 10.17 3.96 -16.25
CA TYR A 41 10.93 5.16 -15.89
C TYR A 41 12.38 5.07 -16.37
N MET A 42 13.03 3.92 -16.16
CA MET A 42 14.44 3.70 -16.54
C MET A 42 14.66 3.65 -18.07
N SER A 43 13.66 3.25 -18.84
CA SER A 43 13.75 3.23 -20.31
C SER A 43 13.81 4.62 -20.93
N GLY A 44 13.49 5.67 -20.20
CA GLY A 44 13.47 7.05 -20.64
C GLY A 44 12.38 7.34 -21.69
N GLY A 45 12.29 8.57 -22.14
CA GLY A 45 11.40 8.99 -23.22
C GLY A 45 10.15 9.74 -22.74
N PRO A 46 9.26 10.10 -23.66
CA PRO A 46 8.01 10.73 -23.30
C PRO A 46 7.13 9.72 -22.55
N PHE A 47 6.79 10.05 -21.28
CA PHE A 47 5.95 9.18 -20.47
C PHE A 47 4.48 9.38 -20.84
N ASN A 48 3.84 8.35 -21.37
CA ASN A 48 2.39 8.28 -21.46
C ASN A 48 1.85 7.73 -20.16
N PHE A 49 1.49 8.63 -19.22
CA PHE A 49 0.97 8.32 -17.89
C PHE A 49 -0.08 9.34 -17.48
N TYR A 50 -0.98 8.96 -16.58
CA TYR A 50 -2.03 9.83 -16.06
C TYR A 50 -1.41 11.05 -15.33
N GLU A 51 -1.88 12.25 -15.66
CA GLU A 51 -1.45 13.49 -15.02
C GLU A 51 -2.32 13.77 -13.79
N PHE A 52 -1.73 13.64 -12.61
CA PHE A 52 -2.43 13.80 -11.34
C PHE A 52 -2.26 15.23 -10.81
N LEU A 53 -3.37 15.91 -10.53
CA LEU A 53 -3.40 17.26 -9.94
C LEU A 53 -2.51 18.29 -10.66
N GLY A 54 -2.38 18.20 -11.99
CA GLY A 54 -1.55 19.12 -12.77
C GLY A 54 -0.04 18.79 -12.76
N LEU A 55 0.35 17.68 -12.14
CA LEU A 55 1.71 17.15 -12.26
C LEU A 55 1.92 16.58 -13.68
N SER A 56 3.11 16.77 -14.23
CA SER A 56 3.46 16.13 -15.50
C SER A 56 3.37 14.61 -15.41
N ALA A 57 3.17 13.95 -16.54
CA ALA A 57 3.10 12.49 -16.63
C ALA A 57 4.32 11.79 -15.98
N GLY A 58 5.53 12.33 -16.17
CA GLY A 58 6.75 11.83 -15.56
C GLY A 58 6.76 11.99 -14.04
N ALA A 59 6.35 13.14 -13.52
CA ALA A 59 6.28 13.39 -12.09
C ALA A 59 5.23 12.48 -11.40
N THR A 60 4.08 12.29 -12.03
CA THR A 60 3.04 11.38 -11.53
C THR A 60 3.51 9.92 -11.54
N LEU A 61 4.24 9.50 -12.58
CA LEU A 61 4.82 8.16 -12.66
C LEU A 61 5.80 7.92 -11.50
N VAL A 62 6.71 8.88 -11.23
CA VAL A 62 7.67 8.77 -10.12
C VAL A 62 6.95 8.75 -8.77
N LEU A 63 5.93 9.58 -8.58
CA LEU A 63 5.14 9.60 -7.35
C LEU A 63 4.44 8.24 -7.13
N ALA A 64 3.78 7.71 -8.15
CA ALA A 64 3.14 6.40 -8.08
C ALA A 64 4.15 5.28 -7.78
N LEU A 65 5.31 5.30 -8.45
CA LEU A 65 6.40 4.36 -8.25
C LEU A 65 6.87 4.34 -6.79
N ILE A 66 7.15 5.51 -6.21
CA ILE A 66 7.60 5.64 -4.82
C ILE A 66 6.51 5.11 -3.88
N LEU A 67 5.26 5.50 -4.06
CA LEU A 67 4.16 5.05 -3.22
C LEU A 67 3.96 3.55 -3.31
N GLU A 68 3.96 2.97 -4.51
CA GLU A 68 3.73 1.53 -4.71
C GLU A 68 4.89 0.67 -4.21
N ILE A 69 6.14 1.08 -4.35
CA ILE A 69 7.28 0.30 -3.84
C ILE A 69 7.50 0.54 -2.35
N VAL A 70 7.67 1.80 -1.94
CA VAL A 70 8.05 2.10 -0.55
C VAL A 70 6.92 1.77 0.42
N ALA A 71 5.68 2.20 0.14
CA ALA A 71 4.57 1.91 1.04
C ALA A 71 4.25 0.40 1.08
N SER A 72 4.39 -0.33 -0.04
CA SER A 72 4.22 -1.79 -0.03
C SER A 72 5.32 -2.49 0.76
N PHE A 73 6.57 -2.05 0.67
CA PHE A 73 7.64 -2.58 1.48
C PHE A 73 7.40 -2.34 2.98
N LEU A 74 6.99 -1.13 3.36
CA LEU A 74 6.61 -0.81 4.74
C LEU A 74 5.45 -1.69 5.23
N LEU A 75 4.46 -1.92 4.36
CA LEU A 75 3.34 -2.80 4.65
C LEU A 75 3.78 -4.26 4.86
N LEU A 76 4.70 -4.77 4.03
CA LEU A 76 5.27 -6.12 4.14
C LEU A 76 5.87 -6.37 5.51
N ILE A 77 6.79 -5.51 5.93
CA ILE A 77 7.46 -5.66 7.23
C ILE A 77 6.57 -5.24 8.42
N GLY A 78 5.46 -4.57 8.15
CA GLY A 78 4.54 -4.05 9.17
C GLY A 78 5.10 -2.88 9.96
N LEU A 79 5.81 -2.00 9.29
CA LEU A 79 6.29 -0.74 9.82
C LEU A 79 5.43 0.40 9.27
N PHE A 80 4.93 1.28 10.14
CA PHE A 80 3.94 2.29 9.77
C PHE A 80 2.76 1.70 8.98
N THR A 81 2.26 0.55 9.43
CA THR A 81 1.27 -0.26 8.72
C THR A 81 0.05 0.55 8.27
N ARG A 82 -0.53 1.37 9.16
CA ARG A 82 -1.71 2.19 8.83
C ARG A 82 -1.39 3.32 7.86
N PRO A 83 -0.37 4.16 8.08
CA PRO A 83 0.04 5.15 7.08
C PRO A 83 0.36 4.55 5.71
N ALA A 84 1.08 3.43 5.66
CA ALA A 84 1.40 2.75 4.41
C ALA A 84 0.13 2.25 3.69
N ALA A 85 -0.79 1.61 4.42
CA ALA A 85 -2.08 1.17 3.88
C ALA A 85 -2.93 2.34 3.38
N LEU A 86 -2.95 3.48 4.10
CA LEU A 86 -3.66 4.69 3.68
C LEU A 86 -3.11 5.25 2.36
N LEU A 87 -1.79 5.35 2.23
CA LEU A 87 -1.14 5.83 1.01
C LEU A 87 -1.49 4.94 -0.19
N LEU A 88 -1.39 3.62 -0.02
CA LEU A 88 -1.73 2.65 -1.06
C LEU A 88 -3.23 2.68 -1.40
N MET A 89 -4.09 2.84 -0.41
CA MET A 89 -5.53 2.99 -0.60
C MET A 89 -5.85 4.23 -1.46
N VAL A 90 -5.24 5.39 -1.15
CA VAL A 90 -5.40 6.61 -1.94
C VAL A 90 -4.87 6.42 -3.36
N THR A 91 -3.71 5.76 -3.53
CA THR A 91 -3.15 5.46 -4.85
C THR A 91 -4.11 4.60 -5.68
N MET A 92 -4.73 3.58 -5.10
CA MET A 92 -5.70 2.72 -5.80
C MET A 92 -7.00 3.46 -6.11
N MET A 93 -7.45 4.36 -5.26
CA MET A 93 -8.60 5.22 -5.55
C MET A 93 -8.32 6.13 -6.76
N VAL A 94 -7.16 6.77 -6.78
CA VAL A 94 -6.73 7.61 -7.92
C VAL A 94 -6.61 6.78 -9.20
N ALA A 95 -6.07 5.57 -9.12
CA ALA A 95 -6.02 4.66 -10.26
C ALA A 95 -7.42 4.33 -10.78
N THR A 96 -8.38 4.02 -9.91
CA THR A 96 -9.75 3.64 -10.26
C THR A 96 -10.55 4.77 -10.89
N VAL A 97 -10.52 5.96 -10.28
CA VAL A 97 -11.39 7.09 -10.69
C VAL A 97 -10.69 8.07 -11.63
N GLY A 98 -9.37 8.04 -11.72
CA GLY A 98 -8.55 8.91 -12.56
C GLY A 98 -7.99 8.14 -13.75
N ALA A 99 -6.94 7.35 -13.54
CA ALA A 99 -6.21 6.70 -14.62
C ALA A 99 -7.08 5.74 -15.46
N HIS A 100 -8.03 5.05 -14.82
CA HIS A 100 -8.93 4.08 -15.45
C HIS A 100 -10.39 4.56 -15.52
N ALA A 101 -10.65 5.88 -15.44
CA ALA A 101 -12.01 6.43 -15.41
C ALA A 101 -12.87 6.03 -16.64
N GLY A 102 -12.24 5.92 -17.81
CA GLY A 102 -12.90 5.54 -19.07
C GLY A 102 -12.90 4.04 -19.37
N ASP A 103 -12.23 3.22 -18.56
CA ASP A 103 -12.06 1.80 -18.80
C ASP A 103 -13.28 0.99 -18.33
N PRO A 104 -13.51 -0.20 -18.92
CA PRO A 104 -14.53 -1.14 -18.45
C PRO A 104 -14.32 -1.53 -17.00
N PHE A 105 -15.41 -1.94 -16.30
CA PHE A 105 -15.33 -2.35 -14.89
C PHE A 105 -14.30 -3.47 -14.65
N SER A 106 -14.16 -4.40 -15.59
CA SER A 106 -13.19 -5.51 -15.52
C SER A 106 -11.74 -5.05 -15.38
N VAL A 107 -11.38 -3.87 -15.89
CA VAL A 107 -10.05 -3.27 -15.73
C VAL A 107 -9.93 -2.57 -14.36
N ARG A 108 -11.00 -1.88 -13.95
CA ARG A 108 -11.05 -1.13 -12.67
C ARG A 108 -11.22 -2.03 -11.45
N GLU A 109 -11.76 -3.24 -11.65
CA GLU A 109 -12.00 -4.21 -10.58
C GLU A 109 -10.74 -4.50 -9.76
N LEU A 110 -9.59 -4.66 -10.42
CA LEU A 110 -8.34 -4.96 -9.75
C LEU A 110 -7.93 -3.85 -8.78
N SER A 111 -7.96 -2.59 -9.21
CA SER A 111 -7.63 -1.45 -8.34
C SER A 111 -8.62 -1.29 -7.18
N LEU A 112 -9.92 -1.60 -7.40
CA LEU A 112 -10.93 -1.62 -6.34
C LEU A 112 -10.68 -2.75 -5.33
N LEU A 113 -10.28 -3.94 -5.76
CA LEU A 113 -9.92 -5.05 -4.88
C LEU A 113 -8.73 -4.67 -3.98
N TYR A 114 -7.68 -4.10 -4.56
CA TYR A 114 -6.55 -3.58 -3.79
C TYR A 114 -6.99 -2.50 -2.79
N PHE A 115 -7.84 -1.56 -3.22
CA PHE A 115 -8.39 -0.53 -2.35
C PHE A 115 -9.10 -1.14 -1.13
N VAL A 116 -9.99 -2.11 -1.34
CA VAL A 116 -10.74 -2.77 -0.26
C VAL A 116 -9.80 -3.52 0.70
N ILE A 117 -8.78 -4.21 0.17
CA ILE A 117 -7.80 -4.91 1.01
C ILE A 117 -6.98 -3.91 1.84
N TYR A 118 -6.54 -2.79 1.27
CA TYR A 118 -5.82 -1.76 2.02
C TYR A 118 -6.71 -1.07 3.05
N LEU A 119 -7.99 -0.84 2.76
CA LEU A 119 -8.97 -0.34 3.72
C LEU A 119 -9.12 -1.30 4.91
N LEU A 120 -9.17 -2.61 4.65
CA LEU A 120 -9.24 -3.64 5.66
C LEU A 120 -7.97 -3.64 6.54
N ILE A 121 -6.78 -3.58 5.94
CA ILE A 121 -5.50 -3.51 6.67
C ILE A 121 -5.42 -2.20 7.48
N PHE A 122 -5.86 -1.08 6.92
CA PHE A 122 -5.89 0.22 7.62
C PHE A 122 -6.77 0.17 8.86
N THR A 123 -7.95 -0.44 8.78
CA THR A 123 -8.91 -0.53 9.89
C THR A 123 -8.44 -1.48 10.98
N ILE A 124 -7.95 -2.67 10.60
CA ILE A 124 -7.41 -3.67 11.54
C ILE A 124 -6.11 -3.16 12.19
N GLY A 125 -5.21 -2.60 11.39
CA GLY A 125 -3.93 -2.05 11.81
C GLY A 125 -2.83 -3.11 11.98
N PRO A 126 -1.71 -2.72 12.63
CA PRO A 126 -0.60 -3.61 12.89
C PRO A 126 -1.00 -4.68 13.91
N LEU A 127 -0.91 -5.94 13.53
CA LEU A 127 -1.14 -7.08 14.43
C LEU A 127 0.19 -7.59 15.02
N GLN A 128 0.16 -8.71 15.75
CA GLN A 128 1.30 -9.20 16.52
C GLN A 128 2.56 -9.43 15.66
N TYR A 129 2.40 -9.88 14.42
CA TYR A 129 3.50 -10.13 13.50
C TYR A 129 3.85 -8.88 12.67
N SER A 130 4.28 -7.81 13.35
CA SER A 130 4.65 -6.53 12.74
C SER A 130 5.78 -5.85 13.49
N VAL A 131 6.59 -5.06 12.77
CA VAL A 131 7.63 -4.23 13.38
C VAL A 131 7.01 -3.17 14.30
N ASP A 132 5.85 -2.62 13.94
CA ASP A 132 5.10 -1.68 14.78
C ASP A 132 4.83 -2.26 16.17
N GLN A 133 4.42 -3.53 16.25
CA GLN A 133 4.14 -4.20 17.51
C GLN A 133 5.41 -4.49 18.31
N MET A 134 6.51 -4.84 17.65
CA MET A 134 7.80 -5.03 18.32
C MET A 134 8.29 -3.74 18.96
N LEU A 135 8.15 -2.61 18.26
CA LEU A 135 8.53 -1.29 18.75
C LEU A 135 7.66 -0.84 19.93
N MET A 136 6.36 -1.15 19.90
CA MET A 136 5.44 -0.83 21.01
C MET A 136 5.79 -1.62 22.28
N LYS A 137 5.99 -2.93 22.16
CA LYS A 137 6.39 -3.79 23.31
C LYS A 137 7.68 -3.31 23.95
N ARG A 138 8.69 -2.91 23.16
CA ARG A 138 9.95 -2.37 23.68
C ARG A 138 9.77 -1.06 24.45
N ARG A 139 8.76 -0.26 24.11
CA ARG A 139 8.47 0.98 24.86
C ARG A 139 7.80 0.68 26.19
N GLU A 140 6.89 -0.27 26.24
CA GLU A 140 6.17 -0.65 27.47
C GLU A 140 7.10 -1.29 28.52
N THR A 141 8.17 -1.99 28.09
CA THR A 141 9.15 -2.62 29.01
C THR A 141 10.21 -1.67 29.55
N ARG A 142 10.23 -0.40 29.13
CA ARG A 142 11.20 0.60 29.57
C ARG A 142 10.70 1.54 30.68
N TRP A 143 9.46 1.35 31.12
CA TRP A 143 8.80 2.08 32.22
C TRP A 143 8.40 1.14 33.34
#